data_c46d773d628c465edcd14dfe7d671122
#
_entry.id   c46d773d628c465edcd14dfe7d671122
#
_cell.length_a   1.000
_cell.length_b   1.000
_cell.length_c   1.000
_cell.angle_alpha   90.00
_cell.angle_beta   90.00
_cell.angle_gamma   90.00
#
_symmetry.space_group_name_H-M   'P 1'
#
loop_
_entity.id
_entity.type
_entity.pdbx_description
1 polymer ?
#
loop_
_entity_poly.entity_id
_entity_poly.type
_entity_poly.pdbx_seq_one_letter_code
_entity_poly.pdbx_strand_id
1 'polypeptide(L)'
;MSNNRATLNLDAIPAVFDHLVAPVRELHALGVSAHAIHERCQPGGPWQRMEPNLVLLTDEPPNRAQLIHVALKAAGKGAVLTGVDALKLHGMSGARLLSPIHILLPARRRQPRLVDGVYFDHTHQLPEALLVNGFPVAPLPRATVDAVRRAKVSKHVEDLLAETIYKGRVTPATLRDELDRVGGTGLTLPRRKLAEIDDKVRSMARIWAKRLVRQAGLPLPEWRVPITTPNDTHIATADAWWDEVGLAWEVDSYAFDLSPVDARAALTRAACLTAHGVLVVHTSPTQLREEPAKVADLLRAAYERAKARPRPEVKAQCTPPTPTRKTPPKPTSKLTPQHPPNTHKLLNTAEHTPLKALTPAPTQPGLPPHSPDPITTQATPPSEPDNTPNRPLRIYES
;
A
#
# COMPACT_ATOMS: atom_id res chain seq x y z
N MET A 1 -11.99 -60.21 -28.94
CA MET A 1 -12.44 -58.88 -28.44
C MET A 1 -11.24 -57.99 -28.30
N SER A 2 -11.00 -57.17 -29.28
CA SER A 2 -9.85 -56.25 -29.31
C SER A 2 -10.08 -55.10 -28.31
N ASN A 3 -9.28 -55.07 -27.25
CA ASN A 3 -9.36 -54.03 -26.23
C ASN A 3 -8.73 -52.75 -26.82
N ASN A 4 -9.54 -51.93 -27.48
CA ASN A 4 -9.15 -50.64 -28.03
C ASN A 4 -8.95 -49.65 -26.82
N ARG A 5 -7.84 -49.79 -26.07
CA ARG A 5 -7.40 -48.77 -25.13
C ARG A 5 -6.95 -47.58 -25.97
N ALA A 6 -7.80 -46.56 -26.03
CA ALA A 6 -7.40 -45.28 -26.57
C ALA A 6 -6.07 -44.89 -25.90
N THR A 7 -5.00 -44.83 -26.66
CA THR A 7 -3.70 -44.37 -26.17
C THR A 7 -3.82 -42.92 -25.76
N LEU A 8 -3.70 -42.67 -24.46
CA LEU A 8 -3.74 -41.30 -23.90
C LEU A 8 -2.64 -40.46 -24.57
N ASN A 9 -3.02 -39.38 -25.22
CA ASN A 9 -2.06 -38.44 -25.80
C ASN A 9 -1.44 -37.62 -24.67
N LEU A 10 -0.22 -38.01 -24.23
CA LEU A 10 0.50 -37.34 -23.14
C LEU A 10 0.93 -35.94 -23.50
N ASP A 11 1.07 -35.58 -24.77
CA ASP A 11 1.48 -34.26 -25.23
C ASP A 11 0.33 -33.25 -25.23
N ALA A 12 -0.91 -33.71 -25.12
CA ALA A 12 -2.10 -32.87 -24.94
C ALA A 12 -2.38 -32.56 -23.46
N ILE A 13 -1.78 -33.27 -22.50
CA ILE A 13 -2.04 -33.10 -21.07
C ILE A 13 -1.70 -31.69 -20.55
N PRO A 14 -0.60 -31.05 -20.98
CA PRO A 14 -0.28 -29.69 -20.50
C PRO A 14 -1.42 -28.70 -20.69
N ALA A 15 -2.22 -28.81 -21.75
CA ALA A 15 -3.34 -27.90 -22.02
C ALA A 15 -4.50 -28.00 -21.01
N VAL A 16 -4.54 -29.03 -20.19
CA VAL A 16 -5.60 -29.28 -19.19
C VAL A 16 -5.30 -28.59 -17.85
N PHE A 17 -4.04 -28.21 -17.61
CA PHE A 17 -3.61 -27.71 -16.31
C PHE A 17 -3.22 -26.24 -16.35
N ASP A 18 -3.79 -25.47 -15.42
CA ASP A 18 -3.43 -24.08 -15.22
C ASP A 18 -1.93 -23.95 -14.90
N HIS A 19 -1.28 -22.99 -15.54
CA HIS A 19 0.15 -22.73 -15.40
C HIS A 19 1.07 -23.94 -15.68
N LEU A 20 0.55 -24.98 -16.36
CA LEU A 20 1.27 -26.23 -16.65
C LEU A 20 1.70 -27.00 -15.36
N VAL A 21 1.03 -26.80 -14.24
CA VAL A 21 1.35 -27.46 -12.96
C VAL A 21 0.28 -28.50 -12.61
N ALA A 22 0.68 -29.75 -12.61
CA ALA A 22 -0.19 -30.89 -12.37
C ALA A 22 0.12 -31.61 -11.05
N PRO A 23 -0.88 -31.81 -10.17
CA PRO A 23 -0.76 -32.78 -9.09
C PRO A 23 -0.68 -34.21 -9.65
N VAL A 24 0.27 -35.02 -9.14
CA VAL A 24 0.47 -36.42 -9.58
C VAL A 24 -0.84 -37.21 -9.49
N ARG A 25 -1.66 -37.00 -8.45
CA ARG A 25 -2.96 -37.66 -8.30
C ARG A 25 -3.93 -37.33 -9.45
N GLU A 26 -3.89 -36.11 -9.98
CA GLU A 26 -4.76 -35.68 -11.07
C GLU A 26 -4.24 -36.26 -12.40
N LEU A 27 -2.94 -36.36 -12.60
CA LEU A 27 -2.35 -37.07 -13.73
C LEU A 27 -2.77 -38.57 -13.71
N HIS A 28 -2.72 -39.20 -12.53
CA HIS A 28 -3.22 -40.59 -12.38
C HIS A 28 -4.72 -40.72 -12.69
N ALA A 29 -5.51 -39.75 -12.25
CA ALA A 29 -6.96 -39.74 -12.56
C ALA A 29 -7.25 -39.61 -14.06
N LEU A 30 -6.37 -38.94 -14.82
CA LEU A 30 -6.41 -38.89 -16.29
C LEU A 30 -5.87 -40.16 -16.97
N GLY A 31 -5.38 -41.16 -16.19
CA GLY A 31 -4.86 -42.40 -16.73
C GLY A 31 -3.33 -42.41 -17.00
N VAL A 32 -2.60 -41.35 -16.60
CA VAL A 32 -1.12 -41.35 -16.73
C VAL A 32 -0.51 -42.27 -15.70
N SER A 33 0.26 -43.28 -16.13
CA SER A 33 0.92 -44.21 -15.22
C SER A 33 2.07 -43.52 -14.45
N ALA A 34 2.39 -44.09 -13.27
CA ALA A 34 3.56 -43.61 -12.48
C ALA A 34 4.87 -43.75 -13.28
N HIS A 35 4.99 -44.79 -14.10
CA HIS A 35 6.13 -45.03 -14.98
C HIS A 35 6.26 -43.93 -16.05
N ALA A 36 5.17 -43.56 -16.71
CA ALA A 36 5.15 -42.51 -17.71
C ALA A 36 5.52 -41.11 -17.09
N ILE A 37 5.00 -40.84 -15.89
CA ILE A 37 5.40 -39.61 -15.16
C ILE A 37 6.88 -39.62 -14.84
N HIS A 38 7.42 -40.75 -14.37
CA HIS A 38 8.84 -40.89 -14.05
C HIS A 38 9.72 -40.69 -15.28
N GLU A 39 9.43 -41.36 -16.39
CA GLU A 39 10.16 -41.23 -17.64
C GLU A 39 10.17 -39.79 -18.16
N ARG A 40 8.99 -39.15 -18.20
CA ARG A 40 8.89 -37.76 -18.69
C ARG A 40 9.58 -36.74 -17.78
N CYS A 41 9.81 -37.05 -16.52
CA CYS A 41 10.54 -36.20 -15.57
C CYS A 41 12.04 -36.54 -15.46
N GLN A 42 12.59 -37.42 -16.30
CA GLN A 42 14.04 -37.68 -16.35
C GLN A 42 14.80 -36.48 -16.92
N PRO A 43 16.09 -36.32 -16.62
CA PRO A 43 16.92 -35.28 -17.23
C PRO A 43 16.81 -35.29 -18.76
N GLY A 44 16.43 -34.13 -19.35
CA GLY A 44 16.16 -34.01 -20.79
C GLY A 44 14.76 -34.45 -21.22
N GLY A 45 13.90 -34.86 -20.29
CA GLY A 45 12.48 -35.14 -20.55
C GLY A 45 11.65 -33.87 -20.61
N PRO A 46 10.41 -33.94 -21.14
CA PRO A 46 9.55 -32.78 -21.37
C PRO A 46 8.87 -32.23 -20.11
N TRP A 47 9.05 -32.85 -18.95
CA TRP A 47 8.42 -32.44 -17.69
C TRP A 47 9.46 -32.33 -16.58
N GLN A 48 9.12 -31.55 -15.53
CA GLN A 48 9.99 -31.35 -14.37
C GLN A 48 9.26 -31.74 -13.07
N ARG A 49 9.92 -32.46 -12.18
CA ARG A 49 9.39 -32.73 -10.86
C ARG A 49 9.74 -31.59 -9.91
N MET A 50 8.73 -30.80 -9.56
CA MET A 50 8.90 -29.65 -8.66
C MET A 50 8.85 -30.05 -7.18
N GLU A 51 7.89 -30.94 -6.84
CA GLU A 51 7.67 -31.49 -5.51
C GLU A 51 7.33 -32.98 -5.66
N PRO A 52 7.38 -33.81 -4.60
CA PRO A 52 7.05 -35.23 -4.70
C PRO A 52 5.71 -35.49 -5.38
N ASN A 53 4.72 -34.61 -5.17
CA ASN A 53 3.37 -34.75 -5.67
C ASN A 53 2.98 -33.71 -6.74
N LEU A 54 3.93 -32.93 -7.25
CA LEU A 54 3.69 -31.88 -8.25
C LEU A 54 4.67 -31.99 -9.41
N VAL A 55 4.16 -31.90 -10.61
CA VAL A 55 4.91 -31.91 -11.86
C VAL A 55 4.63 -30.63 -12.64
N LEU A 56 5.67 -30.00 -13.13
CA LEU A 56 5.61 -28.96 -14.13
C LEU A 56 5.71 -29.59 -15.51
N LEU A 57 4.71 -29.36 -16.34
CA LEU A 57 4.50 -30.04 -17.62
C LEU A 57 5.19 -29.32 -18.79
N THR A 58 6.41 -28.85 -18.54
CA THR A 58 7.32 -28.25 -19.53
C THR A 58 8.77 -28.50 -19.09
N ASP A 59 9.70 -28.47 -20.03
CA ASP A 59 11.16 -28.53 -19.82
C ASP A 59 11.78 -27.13 -19.64
N GLU A 60 11.02 -26.07 -19.92
CA GLU A 60 11.47 -24.68 -19.70
C GLU A 60 11.64 -24.36 -18.20
N PRO A 61 12.61 -23.51 -17.83
CA PRO A 61 12.73 -23.03 -16.47
C PRO A 61 11.42 -22.41 -15.96
N PRO A 62 10.97 -22.74 -14.73
CA PRO A 62 9.69 -22.27 -14.22
C PRO A 62 9.66 -20.74 -14.08
N ASN A 63 8.63 -20.11 -14.61
CA ASN A 63 8.37 -18.70 -14.41
C ASN A 63 7.73 -18.43 -13.03
N ARG A 64 7.64 -17.13 -12.66
CA ARG A 64 7.13 -16.74 -11.33
C ARG A 64 5.70 -17.21 -11.07
N ALA A 65 4.82 -17.19 -12.07
CA ALA A 65 3.43 -17.63 -11.93
C ALA A 65 3.34 -19.15 -11.69
N GLN A 66 4.15 -19.92 -12.37
CA GLN A 66 4.27 -21.37 -12.16
C GLN A 66 4.79 -21.70 -10.75
N LEU A 67 5.81 -20.98 -10.28
CA LEU A 67 6.34 -21.16 -8.92
C LEU A 67 5.29 -20.80 -7.85
N ILE A 68 4.51 -19.73 -8.04
CA ILE A 68 3.38 -19.39 -7.17
C ILE A 68 2.34 -20.51 -7.17
N HIS A 69 2.00 -21.05 -8.34
CA HIS A 69 1.03 -22.14 -8.45
C HIS A 69 1.51 -23.41 -7.73
N VAL A 70 2.79 -23.78 -7.92
CA VAL A 70 3.44 -24.88 -7.19
C VAL A 70 3.35 -24.67 -5.68
N ALA A 71 3.71 -23.46 -5.21
CA ALA A 71 3.66 -23.12 -3.78
C ALA A 71 2.25 -23.24 -3.19
N LEU A 72 1.22 -22.73 -3.90
CA LEU A 72 -0.17 -22.82 -3.48
C LEU A 72 -0.69 -24.25 -3.49
N LYS A 73 -0.36 -25.04 -4.51
CA LYS A 73 -0.74 -26.48 -4.59
C LYS A 73 -0.04 -27.30 -3.50
N ALA A 74 1.25 -27.06 -3.22
CA ALA A 74 1.98 -27.69 -2.12
C ALA A 74 1.39 -27.32 -0.76
N ALA A 75 1.04 -26.05 -0.57
CA ALA A 75 0.36 -25.56 0.62
C ALA A 75 -1.06 -26.12 0.77
N GLY A 76 -1.76 -26.36 -0.33
CA GLY A 76 -3.08 -26.99 -0.43
C GLY A 76 -4.23 -26.07 -0.02
N LYS A 77 -5.42 -26.65 0.23
CA LYS A 77 -6.66 -25.89 0.43
C LYS A 77 -6.56 -24.85 1.57
N GLY A 78 -7.02 -23.63 1.32
CA GLY A 78 -7.00 -22.53 2.27
C GLY A 78 -5.68 -21.76 2.33
N ALA A 79 -4.71 -22.06 1.45
CA ALA A 79 -3.51 -21.24 1.28
C ALA A 79 -3.85 -19.97 0.51
N VAL A 80 -3.27 -18.85 0.91
CA VAL A 80 -3.51 -17.52 0.32
C VAL A 80 -2.18 -16.85 0.01
N LEU A 81 -2.01 -16.41 -1.24
CA LEU A 81 -0.85 -15.63 -1.65
C LEU A 81 -0.88 -14.25 -1.03
N THR A 82 0.23 -13.80 -0.45
CA THR A 82 0.35 -12.47 0.17
C THR A 82 1.68 -11.80 -0.17
N GLY A 83 1.95 -10.64 0.43
CA GLY A 83 3.20 -9.92 0.29
C GLY A 83 3.42 -9.38 -1.12
N VAL A 84 4.69 -9.38 -1.56
CA VAL A 84 5.12 -8.71 -2.79
C VAL A 84 4.44 -9.26 -4.05
N ASP A 85 4.26 -10.57 -4.15
CA ASP A 85 3.61 -11.18 -5.32
C ASP A 85 2.13 -10.82 -5.39
N ALA A 86 1.44 -10.81 -4.24
CA ALA A 86 0.06 -10.33 -4.14
C ALA A 86 -0.05 -8.86 -4.53
N LEU A 87 0.87 -8.01 -4.07
CA LEU A 87 0.92 -6.59 -4.48
C LEU A 87 1.07 -6.42 -6.00
N LYS A 88 1.90 -7.24 -6.64
CA LYS A 88 2.04 -7.24 -8.10
C LYS A 88 0.74 -7.62 -8.80
N LEU A 89 0.04 -8.64 -8.32
CA LEU A 89 -1.26 -9.04 -8.87
C LEU A 89 -2.33 -7.96 -8.67
N HIS A 90 -2.26 -7.19 -7.59
CA HIS A 90 -3.08 -5.99 -7.39
C HIS A 90 -2.63 -4.78 -8.24
N GLY A 91 -1.63 -4.94 -9.13
CA GLY A 91 -1.16 -3.89 -10.02
C GLY A 91 -0.15 -2.92 -9.40
N MET A 92 0.40 -3.21 -8.22
CA MET A 92 1.47 -2.39 -7.61
C MET A 92 2.80 -2.66 -8.32
N SER A 93 3.50 -1.61 -8.73
CA SER A 93 4.73 -1.69 -9.53
C SER A 93 6.02 -1.59 -8.73
N GLY A 94 5.98 -0.87 -7.60
CA GLY A 94 7.15 -0.61 -6.74
C GLY A 94 7.66 -1.82 -5.96
N ALA A 95 6.88 -2.89 -5.90
CA ALA A 95 7.26 -4.11 -5.21
C ALA A 95 8.35 -4.89 -5.98
N ARG A 96 9.52 -5.11 -5.37
CA ARG A 96 10.62 -5.89 -5.98
C ARG A 96 10.39 -7.38 -5.83
N LEU A 97 10.43 -8.15 -6.93
CA LEU A 97 10.19 -9.60 -6.96
C LEU A 97 11.34 -10.47 -6.43
N LEU A 98 12.40 -9.90 -5.86
CA LEU A 98 13.55 -10.65 -5.33
C LEU A 98 13.28 -11.30 -3.95
N SER A 99 12.07 -11.18 -3.42
CA SER A 99 11.67 -11.82 -2.16
C SER A 99 11.16 -13.25 -2.37
N PRO A 100 11.24 -14.13 -1.37
CA PRO A 100 10.54 -15.41 -1.38
C PRO A 100 9.03 -15.23 -1.63
N ILE A 101 8.41 -16.18 -2.30
CA ILE A 101 6.94 -16.23 -2.44
C ILE A 101 6.35 -16.37 -1.04
N HIS A 102 5.40 -15.51 -0.69
CA HIS A 102 4.83 -15.48 0.65
C HIS A 102 3.40 -16.05 0.64
N ILE A 103 3.17 -17.13 1.36
CA ILE A 103 1.89 -17.82 1.46
C ILE A 103 1.40 -17.80 2.90
N LEU A 104 0.16 -17.35 3.10
CA LEU A 104 -0.55 -17.47 4.39
C LEU A 104 -1.23 -18.83 4.50
N LEU A 105 -1.14 -19.40 5.69
CA LEU A 105 -1.79 -20.65 6.05
C LEU A 105 -2.66 -20.46 7.31
N PRO A 106 -3.78 -21.21 7.44
CA PRO A 106 -4.50 -21.27 8.70
C PRO A 106 -3.60 -21.75 9.83
N ALA A 107 -3.69 -21.15 11.03
CA ALA A 107 -2.79 -21.43 12.16
C ALA A 107 -2.73 -22.91 12.57
N ARG A 108 -3.82 -23.65 12.43
CA ARG A 108 -3.91 -25.09 12.78
C ARG A 108 -3.40 -26.02 11.68
N ARG A 109 -2.97 -25.46 10.55
CA ARG A 109 -2.50 -26.29 9.44
C ARG A 109 -1.08 -26.75 9.70
N ARG A 110 -0.78 -28.03 9.38
CA ARG A 110 0.60 -28.54 9.39
C ARG A 110 1.39 -27.81 8.30
N GLN A 111 2.60 -27.37 8.65
CA GLN A 111 3.49 -26.73 7.70
C GLN A 111 3.80 -27.70 6.54
N PRO A 112 3.68 -27.22 5.29
CA PRO A 112 4.14 -27.99 4.13
C PRO A 112 5.64 -28.25 4.22
N ARG A 113 6.13 -29.21 3.42
CA ARG A 113 7.59 -29.31 3.23
C ARG A 113 8.15 -27.99 2.71
N LEU A 114 9.38 -27.68 3.08
CA LEU A 114 10.07 -26.51 2.59
C LEU A 114 10.15 -26.57 1.06
N VAL A 115 9.53 -25.60 0.39
CA VAL A 115 9.68 -25.34 -1.03
C VAL A 115 10.70 -24.21 -1.15
N ASP A 116 11.76 -24.42 -1.90
CA ASP A 116 12.80 -23.41 -2.07
C ASP A 116 12.22 -22.11 -2.61
N GLY A 117 12.61 -20.98 -2.03
CA GLY A 117 12.10 -19.67 -2.42
C GLY A 117 10.66 -19.38 -1.98
N VAL A 118 10.06 -20.19 -1.08
CA VAL A 118 8.72 -19.97 -0.51
C VAL A 118 8.80 -19.78 0.99
N TYR A 119 8.05 -18.83 1.49
CA TYR A 119 7.86 -18.58 2.92
C TYR A 119 6.39 -18.83 3.29
N PHE A 120 6.17 -19.73 4.24
CA PHE A 120 4.85 -20.01 4.80
C PHE A 120 4.68 -19.30 6.14
N ASP A 121 3.63 -18.52 6.28
CA ASP A 121 3.25 -17.83 7.52
C ASP A 121 1.89 -18.35 8.03
N HIS A 122 1.84 -18.75 9.29
CA HIS A 122 0.62 -19.26 9.91
C HIS A 122 -0.12 -18.13 10.60
N THR A 123 -1.43 -18.03 10.35
CA THR A 123 -2.23 -16.97 10.93
C THR A 123 -3.56 -17.49 11.48
N HIS A 124 -3.99 -16.96 12.63
CA HIS A 124 -5.34 -17.16 13.16
C HIS A 124 -6.38 -16.30 12.43
N GLN A 125 -5.93 -15.27 11.75
CA GLN A 125 -6.75 -14.30 11.01
C GLN A 125 -6.46 -14.38 9.53
N LEU A 126 -6.81 -15.54 8.94
CA LEU A 126 -6.68 -15.72 7.51
C LEU A 126 -7.67 -14.77 6.81
N PRO A 127 -7.22 -13.93 5.88
CA PRO A 127 -8.13 -13.05 5.15
C PRO A 127 -9.00 -13.87 4.19
N GLU A 128 -10.18 -13.34 3.87
CA GLU A 128 -10.94 -13.83 2.72
C GLU A 128 -10.14 -13.57 1.45
N ALA A 129 -9.85 -14.63 0.71
CA ALA A 129 -9.03 -14.55 -0.48
C ALA A 129 -9.82 -14.02 -1.67
N LEU A 130 -9.23 -13.09 -2.42
CA LEU A 130 -9.72 -12.63 -3.71
C LEU A 130 -9.12 -13.51 -4.81
N LEU A 131 -9.93 -13.87 -5.81
CA LEU A 131 -9.40 -14.58 -6.96
C LEU A 131 -8.85 -13.57 -7.98
N VAL A 132 -7.53 -13.51 -8.13
CA VAL A 132 -6.85 -12.59 -9.07
C VAL A 132 -5.98 -13.43 -10.01
N ASN A 133 -6.25 -13.36 -11.30
CA ASN A 133 -5.56 -14.16 -12.35
C ASN A 133 -5.49 -15.67 -12.01
N GLY A 134 -6.56 -16.21 -11.40
CA GLY A 134 -6.63 -17.63 -11.02
C GLY A 134 -5.94 -17.98 -9.70
N PHE A 135 -5.33 -17.02 -9.01
CA PHE A 135 -4.70 -17.23 -7.70
C PHE A 135 -5.57 -16.73 -6.55
N PRO A 136 -5.63 -17.45 -5.42
CA PRO A 136 -6.21 -16.95 -4.17
C PRO A 136 -5.24 -15.95 -3.52
N VAL A 137 -5.59 -14.66 -3.56
CA VAL A 137 -4.72 -13.55 -3.17
C VAL A 137 -5.32 -12.83 -1.96
N ALA A 138 -4.50 -12.45 -1.01
CA ALA A 138 -4.90 -11.62 0.11
C ALA A 138 -5.36 -10.23 -0.38
N PRO A 139 -6.37 -9.62 0.26
CA PRO A 139 -6.77 -8.24 -0.03
C PRO A 139 -5.57 -7.28 0.04
N LEU A 140 -5.61 -6.22 -0.76
CA LEU A 140 -4.49 -5.27 -0.90
C LEU A 140 -3.96 -4.73 0.44
N PRO A 141 -4.78 -4.32 1.44
CA PRO A 141 -4.28 -3.89 2.75
C PRO A 141 -3.46 -4.97 3.44
N ARG A 142 -3.96 -6.21 3.47
CA ARG A 142 -3.28 -7.35 4.09
C ARG A 142 -1.98 -7.70 3.38
N ALA A 143 -1.99 -7.77 2.07
CA ALA A 143 -0.79 -8.03 1.26
C ALA A 143 0.29 -6.96 1.51
N THR A 144 -0.13 -5.69 1.66
CA THR A 144 0.77 -4.57 1.98
C THR A 144 1.40 -4.75 3.36
N VAL A 145 0.59 -5.03 4.39
CA VAL A 145 1.09 -5.22 5.76
C VAL A 145 2.09 -6.38 5.83
N ASP A 146 1.79 -7.49 5.19
CA ASP A 146 2.69 -8.66 5.16
C ASP A 146 4.01 -8.35 4.40
N ALA A 147 3.95 -7.54 3.32
CA ALA A 147 5.13 -7.11 2.59
C ALA A 147 6.02 -6.16 3.42
N VAL A 148 5.43 -5.11 4.02
CA VAL A 148 6.20 -4.11 4.77
C VAL A 148 6.73 -4.64 6.09
N ARG A 149 6.05 -5.62 6.74
CA ARG A 149 6.52 -6.29 7.95
C ARG A 149 7.86 -6.98 7.73
N ARG A 150 8.12 -7.47 6.54
CA ARG A 150 9.35 -8.17 6.15
C ARG A 150 10.42 -7.27 5.55
N ALA A 151 10.04 -6.07 5.13
CA ALA A 151 10.97 -5.11 4.55
C ALA A 151 11.87 -4.50 5.63
N LYS A 152 13.20 -4.63 5.45
CA LYS A 152 14.20 -4.10 6.40
C LYS A 152 14.61 -2.67 6.09
N VAL A 153 14.45 -2.24 4.84
CA VAL A 153 14.90 -0.93 4.36
C VAL A 153 13.77 0.08 4.51
N SER A 154 14.02 1.14 5.28
CA SER A 154 13.02 2.19 5.60
C SER A 154 12.39 2.82 4.35
N LYS A 155 13.20 3.12 3.33
CA LYS A 155 12.72 3.68 2.07
C LYS A 155 11.78 2.71 1.33
N HIS A 156 12.07 1.43 1.34
CA HIS A 156 11.22 0.43 0.70
C HIS A 156 9.86 0.28 1.40
N VAL A 157 9.84 0.35 2.75
CA VAL A 157 8.59 0.39 3.52
C VAL A 157 7.75 1.62 3.15
N GLU A 158 8.39 2.81 3.07
CA GLU A 158 7.72 4.06 2.69
C GLU A 158 7.13 3.97 1.27
N ASP A 159 7.90 3.45 0.30
CA ASP A 159 7.47 3.34 -1.09
C ASP A 159 6.27 2.39 -1.25
N LEU A 160 6.28 1.23 -0.60
CA LEU A 160 5.16 0.29 -0.63
C LEU A 160 3.90 0.87 -0.01
N LEU A 161 4.01 1.50 1.16
CA LEU A 161 2.87 2.15 1.82
C LEU A 161 2.32 3.31 0.97
N ALA A 162 3.20 4.17 0.44
CA ALA A 162 2.81 5.28 -0.40
C ALA A 162 2.12 4.80 -1.69
N GLU A 163 2.68 3.81 -2.38
CA GLU A 163 2.06 3.26 -3.59
C GLU A 163 0.67 2.68 -3.29
N THR A 164 0.52 1.93 -2.19
CA THR A 164 -0.77 1.39 -1.78
C THR A 164 -1.80 2.48 -1.51
N ILE A 165 -1.39 3.56 -0.85
CA ILE A 165 -2.29 4.69 -0.54
C ILE A 165 -2.66 5.44 -1.82
N TYR A 166 -1.68 5.85 -2.63
CA TYR A 166 -1.92 6.75 -3.76
C TYR A 166 -2.46 6.03 -5.00
N LYS A 167 -1.97 4.84 -5.31
CA LYS A 167 -2.38 4.06 -6.49
C LYS A 167 -3.45 3.03 -6.15
N GLY A 168 -3.31 2.35 -5.02
CA GLY A 168 -4.24 1.33 -4.55
C GLY A 168 -5.52 1.89 -3.94
N ARG A 169 -5.62 3.22 -3.74
CA ARG A 169 -6.75 3.91 -3.10
C ARG A 169 -7.10 3.36 -1.71
N VAL A 170 -6.10 2.84 -1.00
CA VAL A 170 -6.24 2.37 0.38
C VAL A 170 -5.92 3.52 1.33
N THR A 171 -6.76 3.75 2.33
CA THR A 171 -6.51 4.84 3.28
C THR A 171 -5.44 4.47 4.30
N PRO A 172 -4.72 5.45 4.87
CA PRO A 172 -3.83 5.21 6.00
C PRO A 172 -4.52 4.56 7.20
N ALA A 173 -5.82 4.86 7.43
CA ALA A 173 -6.62 4.24 8.49
C ALA A 173 -6.79 2.74 8.26
N THR A 174 -7.22 2.35 7.05
CA THR A 174 -7.37 0.93 6.69
C THR A 174 -6.07 0.15 6.88
N LEU A 175 -4.92 0.76 6.52
CA LEU A 175 -3.61 0.13 6.74
C LEU A 175 -3.25 0.05 8.23
N ARG A 176 -3.63 1.05 9.03
CA ARG A 176 -3.42 1.06 10.49
C ARG A 176 -4.22 -0.06 11.15
N ASP A 177 -5.50 -0.18 10.81
CA ASP A 177 -6.38 -1.23 11.33
C ASP A 177 -5.86 -2.62 10.97
N GLU A 178 -5.37 -2.79 9.75
CA GLU A 178 -4.77 -4.07 9.34
C GLU A 178 -3.45 -4.36 10.05
N LEU A 179 -2.59 -3.33 10.29
CA LEU A 179 -1.39 -3.45 11.13
C LEU A 179 -1.72 -3.87 12.56
N ASP A 180 -2.82 -3.36 13.11
CA ASP A 180 -3.27 -3.69 14.47
C ASP A 180 -3.92 -5.08 14.52
N ARG A 181 -4.68 -5.43 13.48
CA ARG A 181 -5.27 -6.76 13.35
C ARG A 181 -4.22 -7.85 13.21
N VAL A 182 -3.23 -7.65 12.35
CA VAL A 182 -2.14 -8.63 12.15
C VAL A 182 -1.30 -8.79 13.41
N GLY A 183 -0.97 -7.69 14.08
CA GLY A 183 -0.18 -7.70 15.32
C GLY A 183 1.21 -8.32 15.17
N GLY A 184 1.88 -8.56 16.30
CA GLY A 184 3.17 -9.26 16.34
C GLY A 184 4.39 -8.38 16.08
N THR A 185 5.51 -9.02 15.72
CA THR A 185 6.82 -8.36 15.53
C THR A 185 7.00 -7.75 14.14
N GLY A 186 7.96 -6.82 14.01
CA GLY A 186 8.32 -6.23 12.71
C GLY A 186 7.41 -5.06 12.25
N LEU A 187 6.47 -4.61 13.09
CA LEU A 187 5.48 -3.58 12.74
C LEU A 187 5.87 -2.16 13.19
N THR A 188 6.89 -1.98 14.02
CA THR A 188 7.31 -0.66 14.52
C THR A 188 7.69 0.30 13.40
N LEU A 189 8.52 -0.13 12.46
CA LEU A 189 8.92 0.67 11.32
C LEU A 189 7.75 0.98 10.37
N PRO A 190 6.91 0.00 9.95
CA PRO A 190 5.71 0.26 9.18
C PRO A 190 4.75 1.26 9.84
N ARG A 191 4.45 1.13 11.14
CA ARG A 191 3.57 2.06 11.88
C ARG A 191 4.11 3.48 11.87
N ARG A 192 5.42 3.64 12.13
CA ARG A 192 6.05 4.96 12.09
C ARG A 192 5.97 5.58 10.70
N LYS A 193 6.30 4.82 9.65
CA LYS A 193 6.24 5.32 8.27
C LYS A 193 4.82 5.64 7.81
N LEU A 194 3.85 4.85 8.23
CA LEU A 194 2.45 5.13 7.94
C LEU A 194 1.99 6.44 8.61
N ALA A 195 2.38 6.69 9.86
CA ALA A 195 2.09 7.95 10.55
C ALA A 195 2.72 9.16 9.84
N GLU A 196 3.99 9.05 9.41
CA GLU A 196 4.66 10.10 8.64
C GLU A 196 3.93 10.40 7.31
N ILE A 197 3.44 9.37 6.62
CA ILE A 197 2.67 9.54 5.37
C ILE A 197 1.30 10.18 5.66
N ASP A 198 0.62 9.74 6.69
CA ASP A 198 -0.69 10.27 7.10
C ASP A 198 -0.59 11.78 7.43
N ASP A 199 0.41 12.19 8.19
CA ASP A 199 0.67 13.60 8.49
C ASP A 199 0.96 14.43 7.23
N LYS A 200 1.70 13.88 6.27
CA LYS A 200 1.95 14.53 4.97
C LYS A 200 0.64 14.69 4.18
N VAL A 201 -0.19 13.66 4.11
CA VAL A 201 -1.50 13.70 3.41
C VAL A 201 -2.40 14.78 4.03
N ARG A 202 -2.52 14.81 5.35
CA ARG A 202 -3.31 15.83 6.06
C ARG A 202 -2.79 17.24 5.84
N SER A 203 -1.47 17.41 5.86
CA SER A 203 -0.85 18.71 5.61
C SER A 203 -1.12 19.21 4.19
N MET A 204 -1.00 18.33 3.20
CA MET A 204 -1.30 18.67 1.80
C MET A 204 -2.78 18.97 1.59
N ALA A 205 -3.69 18.19 2.18
CA ALA A 205 -5.13 18.44 2.11
C ALA A 205 -5.50 19.84 2.62
N ARG A 206 -4.90 20.29 3.71
CA ARG A 206 -5.08 21.67 4.24
C ARG A 206 -4.60 22.73 3.26
N ILE A 207 -3.46 22.52 2.60
CA ILE A 207 -2.94 23.45 1.58
C ILE A 207 -3.91 23.53 0.41
N TRP A 208 -4.39 22.38 -0.09
CA TRP A 208 -5.37 22.34 -1.19
C TRP A 208 -6.69 22.99 -0.80
N ALA A 209 -7.20 22.72 0.41
CA ALA A 209 -8.41 23.34 0.93
C ALA A 209 -8.31 24.87 0.99
N LYS A 210 -7.22 25.41 1.55
CA LYS A 210 -6.95 26.86 1.61
C LYS A 210 -6.85 27.48 0.22
N ARG A 211 -6.22 26.79 -0.73
CA ARG A 211 -6.13 27.26 -2.13
C ARG A 211 -7.51 27.28 -2.79
N LEU A 212 -8.29 26.20 -2.60
CA LEU A 212 -9.60 26.04 -3.19
C LEU A 212 -10.58 27.13 -2.74
N VAL A 213 -10.64 27.47 -1.43
CA VAL A 213 -11.48 28.55 -0.92
C VAL A 213 -11.20 29.88 -1.63
N ARG A 214 -9.91 30.23 -1.80
CA ARG A 214 -9.53 31.47 -2.53
C ARG A 214 -9.95 31.43 -3.98
N GLN A 215 -9.83 30.29 -4.65
CA GLN A 215 -10.23 30.11 -6.05
C GLN A 215 -11.75 30.08 -6.23
N ALA A 216 -12.48 29.59 -5.24
CA ALA A 216 -13.93 29.53 -5.23
C ALA A 216 -14.60 30.91 -5.04
N GLY A 217 -13.83 31.94 -4.63
CA GLY A 217 -14.38 33.27 -4.34
C GLY A 217 -15.24 33.32 -3.07
N LEU A 218 -15.10 32.33 -2.19
CA LEU A 218 -15.79 32.31 -0.90
C LEU A 218 -15.08 33.18 0.12
N PRO A 219 -15.78 33.73 1.13
CA PRO A 219 -15.16 34.37 2.29
C PRO A 219 -14.14 33.41 2.92
N LEU A 220 -13.11 33.97 3.55
CA LEU A 220 -12.12 33.14 4.21
C LEU A 220 -12.71 32.54 5.49
N PRO A 221 -12.71 31.21 5.63
CA PRO A 221 -13.17 30.58 6.87
C PRO A 221 -12.13 30.69 7.95
N GLU A 222 -12.55 30.52 9.17
CA GLU A 222 -11.67 30.21 10.28
C GLU A 222 -11.27 28.73 10.25
N TRP A 223 -10.03 28.41 10.59
CA TRP A 223 -9.49 27.06 10.47
C TRP A 223 -9.31 26.40 11.83
N ARG A 224 -9.77 25.14 11.97
CA ARG A 224 -9.67 24.32 13.19
C ARG A 224 -10.36 24.98 14.38
N VAL A 225 -11.61 25.26 14.21
CA VAL A 225 -12.42 26.00 15.19
C VAL A 225 -13.19 25.03 16.07
N PRO A 226 -12.99 25.04 17.40
CA PRO A 226 -13.87 24.36 18.33
C PRO A 226 -15.25 25.03 18.32
N ILE A 227 -16.27 24.24 18.07
CA ILE A 227 -17.67 24.67 18.10
C ILE A 227 -18.28 24.19 19.42
N THR A 228 -18.93 25.09 20.14
CA THR A 228 -19.56 24.83 21.44
C THR A 228 -21.02 25.24 21.41
N THR A 229 -21.80 24.70 22.33
CA THR A 229 -23.15 25.19 22.64
C THR A 229 -23.07 26.58 23.27
N PRO A 230 -24.21 27.28 23.40
CA PRO A 230 -24.29 28.55 24.16
C PRO A 230 -23.78 28.41 25.61
N ASN A 231 -23.85 27.21 26.17
CA ASN A 231 -23.40 26.89 27.54
C ASN A 231 -21.95 26.38 27.58
N ASP A 232 -21.15 26.65 26.53
CA ASP A 232 -19.74 26.29 26.41
C ASP A 232 -19.43 24.76 26.41
N THR A 233 -20.46 23.92 26.18
CA THR A 233 -20.25 22.47 25.98
C THR A 233 -19.68 22.23 24.59
N HIS A 234 -18.54 21.54 24.50
CA HIS A 234 -17.91 21.21 23.21
C HIS A 234 -18.79 20.27 22.39
N ILE A 235 -19.07 20.65 21.14
CA ILE A 235 -19.83 19.86 20.16
C ILE A 235 -18.84 19.09 19.26
N ALA A 236 -17.99 19.84 18.55
CA ALA A 236 -16.97 19.30 17.63
C ALA A 236 -15.93 20.36 17.30
N THR A 237 -14.85 19.97 16.61
CA THR A 237 -13.89 20.93 16.03
C THR A 237 -13.99 20.85 14.52
N ALA A 238 -14.45 21.92 13.87
CA ALA A 238 -14.53 22.03 12.41
C ALA A 238 -13.17 22.29 11.79
N ASP A 239 -12.84 21.66 10.65
CA ASP A 239 -11.60 21.96 9.91
C ASP A 239 -11.63 23.36 9.32
N ALA A 240 -12.77 23.78 8.76
CA ALA A 240 -13.04 25.15 8.35
C ALA A 240 -14.46 25.57 8.79
N TRP A 241 -14.60 26.81 9.22
CA TRP A 241 -15.84 27.36 9.78
C TRP A 241 -16.14 28.76 9.22
N TRP A 242 -17.33 28.94 8.69
CA TRP A 242 -17.89 30.25 8.32
C TRP A 242 -18.92 30.68 9.36
N ASP A 243 -18.48 31.51 10.29
CA ASP A 243 -19.26 31.88 11.46
C ASP A 243 -20.57 32.66 11.07
N GLU A 244 -20.46 33.53 10.07
CA GLU A 244 -21.57 34.35 9.62
C GLU A 244 -22.79 33.55 9.12
N VAL A 245 -22.55 32.34 8.61
CA VAL A 245 -23.63 31.47 8.05
C VAL A 245 -23.81 30.18 8.82
N GLY A 246 -22.92 29.87 9.79
CA GLY A 246 -22.97 28.61 10.54
C GLY A 246 -22.71 27.38 9.67
N LEU A 247 -21.71 27.47 8.79
CA LEU A 247 -21.28 26.40 7.89
C LEU A 247 -19.97 25.81 8.37
N ALA A 248 -19.94 24.49 8.57
CA ALA A 248 -18.76 23.72 8.83
C ALA A 248 -18.31 22.97 7.58
N TRP A 249 -17.02 22.97 7.31
CA TRP A 249 -16.42 22.11 6.30
C TRP A 249 -15.39 21.19 6.94
N GLU A 250 -15.64 19.89 6.80
CA GLU A 250 -14.78 18.80 7.25
C GLU A 250 -13.97 18.27 6.06
N VAL A 251 -12.65 18.38 6.14
CA VAL A 251 -11.74 17.77 5.17
C VAL A 251 -11.29 16.43 5.75
N ASP A 252 -12.20 15.48 5.67
CA ASP A 252 -11.96 14.15 6.21
C ASP A 252 -10.88 13.43 5.40
N SER A 253 -9.81 13.05 6.05
CA SER A 253 -8.76 12.22 5.43
C SER A 253 -9.30 10.91 4.87
N TYR A 254 -10.58 10.58 5.08
CA TYR A 254 -11.11 9.23 5.03
C TYR A 254 -12.54 9.07 4.50
N ALA A 255 -13.00 9.89 3.55
CA ALA A 255 -14.41 9.95 3.17
C ALA A 255 -15.03 8.66 2.59
N PHE A 256 -14.27 7.60 2.23
CA PHE A 256 -14.84 6.40 1.61
C PHE A 256 -14.37 5.03 2.11
N ASP A 257 -13.31 4.94 2.97
CA ASP A 257 -12.83 3.67 3.53
C ASP A 257 -12.37 3.87 4.98
N LEU A 258 -13.26 4.39 5.81
CA LEU A 258 -13.01 4.53 7.24
C LEU A 258 -12.97 3.16 7.88
N SER A 259 -12.03 2.97 8.82
CA SER A 259 -12.23 1.92 9.80
C SER A 259 -13.63 2.09 10.43
N PRO A 260 -14.31 1.01 10.82
CA PRO A 260 -15.63 1.14 11.47
C PRO A 260 -15.63 2.10 12.68
N VAL A 261 -14.47 2.25 13.33
CA VAL A 261 -14.30 3.15 14.48
C VAL A 261 -14.19 4.61 14.04
N ASP A 262 -13.36 4.91 13.04
CA ASP A 262 -13.16 6.27 12.54
C ASP A 262 -14.38 6.78 11.78
N ALA A 263 -15.05 5.89 11.02
CA ALA A 263 -16.33 6.18 10.37
C ALA A 263 -17.40 6.58 11.39
N ARG A 264 -17.51 5.79 12.47
CA ARG A 264 -18.45 6.09 13.54
C ARG A 264 -18.13 7.43 14.23
N ALA A 265 -16.85 7.71 14.47
CA ALA A 265 -16.43 8.99 15.06
C ALA A 265 -16.75 10.18 14.14
N ALA A 266 -16.48 10.08 12.83
CA ALA A 266 -16.81 11.12 11.85
C ALA A 266 -18.33 11.34 11.74
N LEU A 267 -19.11 10.25 11.64
CA LEU A 267 -20.58 10.31 11.62
C LEU A 267 -21.13 10.92 12.92
N THR A 268 -20.56 10.56 14.07
CA THR A 268 -20.97 11.12 15.38
C THR A 268 -20.71 12.64 15.40
N ARG A 269 -19.53 13.09 14.96
CA ARG A 269 -19.22 14.54 14.88
C ARG A 269 -20.20 15.27 13.96
N ALA A 270 -20.42 14.74 12.76
CA ALA A 270 -21.37 15.33 11.80
C ALA A 270 -22.79 15.37 12.37
N ALA A 271 -23.26 14.29 13.00
CA ALA A 271 -24.57 14.22 13.63
C ALA A 271 -24.71 15.23 14.79
N CYS A 272 -23.69 15.38 15.63
CA CYS A 272 -23.67 16.37 16.70
C CYS A 272 -23.79 17.81 16.14
N LEU A 273 -23.00 18.17 15.13
CA LEU A 273 -23.08 19.49 14.49
C LEU A 273 -24.46 19.72 13.86
N THR A 274 -24.96 18.75 13.11
CA THR A 274 -26.27 18.83 12.44
C THR A 274 -27.44 18.94 13.43
N ALA A 275 -27.38 18.22 14.58
CA ALA A 275 -28.38 18.32 15.63
C ALA A 275 -28.47 19.71 16.25
N HIS A 276 -27.39 20.51 16.19
CA HIS A 276 -27.38 21.91 16.60
C HIS A 276 -27.61 22.88 15.44
N GLY A 277 -28.14 22.41 14.30
CA GLY A 277 -28.51 23.23 13.15
C GLY A 277 -27.35 23.65 12.25
N VAL A 278 -26.13 23.20 12.51
CA VAL A 278 -24.95 23.50 11.68
C VAL A 278 -25.05 22.74 10.35
N LEU A 279 -24.86 23.45 9.23
CA LEU A 279 -24.70 22.80 7.93
C LEU A 279 -23.25 22.26 7.83
N VAL A 280 -23.12 20.98 7.49
CA VAL A 280 -21.80 20.34 7.38
C VAL A 280 -21.57 19.88 5.96
N VAL A 281 -20.38 20.20 5.41
CA VAL A 281 -19.90 19.69 4.13
C VAL A 281 -18.70 18.78 4.41
N HIS A 282 -18.69 17.58 3.82
CA HIS A 282 -17.59 16.65 3.92
C HIS A 282 -16.90 16.49 2.56
N THR A 283 -15.58 16.51 2.55
CA THR A 283 -14.77 16.22 1.37
C THR A 283 -13.52 15.44 1.73
N SER A 284 -13.05 14.58 0.82
CA SER A 284 -11.80 13.86 1.01
C SER A 284 -10.61 14.60 0.39
N PRO A 285 -9.37 14.34 0.84
CA PRO A 285 -8.17 14.83 0.19
C PRO A 285 -8.08 14.42 -1.29
N THR A 286 -8.61 13.24 -1.64
CA THR A 286 -8.67 12.77 -3.02
C THR A 286 -9.58 13.65 -3.87
N GLN A 287 -10.78 14.00 -3.38
CA GLN A 287 -11.68 14.92 -4.08
C GLN A 287 -11.07 16.31 -4.25
N LEU A 288 -10.38 16.83 -3.22
CA LEU A 288 -9.66 18.11 -3.31
C LEU A 288 -8.57 18.11 -4.37
N ARG A 289 -7.92 16.96 -4.61
CA ARG A 289 -6.87 16.81 -5.61
C ARG A 289 -7.42 16.57 -7.01
N GLU A 290 -8.38 15.66 -7.15
CA GLU A 290 -8.85 15.14 -8.44
C GLU A 290 -10.03 15.94 -9.02
N GLU A 291 -10.87 16.49 -8.16
CA GLU A 291 -12.11 17.19 -8.55
C GLU A 291 -12.29 18.56 -7.88
N PRO A 292 -11.25 19.43 -7.86
CA PRO A 292 -11.31 20.68 -7.11
C PRO A 292 -12.46 21.61 -7.54
N ALA A 293 -12.83 21.61 -8.83
CA ALA A 293 -13.93 22.40 -9.33
C ALA A 293 -15.29 21.95 -8.74
N LYS A 294 -15.54 20.64 -8.70
CA LYS A 294 -16.78 20.10 -8.10
C LYS A 294 -16.86 20.40 -6.61
N VAL A 295 -15.74 20.32 -5.89
CA VAL A 295 -15.69 20.69 -4.46
C VAL A 295 -15.97 22.19 -4.28
N ALA A 296 -15.43 23.05 -5.14
CA ALA A 296 -15.71 24.49 -5.10
C ALA A 296 -17.20 24.79 -5.33
N ASP A 297 -17.82 24.13 -6.30
CA ASP A 297 -19.25 24.27 -6.59
C ASP A 297 -20.13 23.80 -5.42
N LEU A 298 -19.76 22.65 -4.82
CA LEU A 298 -20.42 22.12 -3.63
C LEU A 298 -20.35 23.10 -2.47
N LEU A 299 -19.17 23.69 -2.20
CA LEU A 299 -18.99 24.65 -1.12
C LEU A 299 -19.77 25.95 -1.37
N ARG A 300 -19.79 26.46 -2.62
CA ARG A 300 -20.63 27.64 -2.96
C ARG A 300 -22.08 27.37 -2.73
N ALA A 301 -22.59 26.24 -3.22
CA ALA A 301 -23.99 25.85 -3.02
C ALA A 301 -24.35 25.69 -1.53
N ALA A 302 -23.44 25.11 -0.75
CA ALA A 302 -23.63 24.95 0.69
C ALA A 302 -23.60 26.31 1.42
N TYR A 303 -22.69 27.21 1.04
CA TYR A 303 -22.59 28.55 1.61
C TYR A 303 -23.87 29.36 1.35
N GLU A 304 -24.38 29.41 0.12
CA GLU A 304 -25.63 30.09 -0.22
C GLU A 304 -26.84 29.46 0.50
N ARG A 305 -26.88 28.12 0.62
CA ARG A 305 -27.91 27.44 1.40
C ARG A 305 -27.83 27.79 2.89
N ALA A 306 -26.64 27.88 3.46
CA ALA A 306 -26.45 28.27 4.85
C ALA A 306 -26.87 29.73 5.07
N LYS A 307 -26.53 30.63 4.16
CA LYS A 307 -26.93 32.05 4.18
C LYS A 307 -28.44 32.27 4.12
N ALA A 308 -29.17 31.39 3.44
CA ALA A 308 -30.64 31.44 3.34
C ALA A 308 -31.36 30.93 4.61
N ARG A 309 -30.65 30.48 5.64
CA ARG A 309 -31.19 29.91 6.89
C ARG A 309 -30.85 30.82 8.08
N PRO A 310 -31.63 30.76 9.18
CA PRO A 310 -31.18 31.35 10.43
C PRO A 310 -29.85 30.74 10.88
N ARG A 311 -28.95 31.62 11.36
CA ARG A 311 -27.66 31.12 11.91
C ARG A 311 -27.94 30.26 13.13
N PRO A 312 -27.28 29.06 13.25
CA PRO A 312 -27.46 28.20 14.41
C PRO A 312 -26.94 28.86 15.69
N GLU A 313 -27.56 28.53 16.83
CA GLU A 313 -27.15 29.00 18.15
C GLU A 313 -25.96 28.21 18.67
N VAL A 314 -24.81 28.43 18.07
CA VAL A 314 -23.50 27.84 18.48
C VAL A 314 -22.46 28.94 18.61
N LYS A 315 -21.47 28.70 19.44
CA LYS A 315 -20.29 29.57 19.60
C LYS A 315 -19.07 28.95 18.94
N ALA A 316 -18.32 29.77 18.22
CA ALA A 316 -17.01 29.39 17.70
C ALA A 316 -15.94 29.95 18.66
N GLN A 317 -15.10 29.07 19.19
CA GLN A 317 -13.97 29.51 20.02
C GLN A 317 -12.79 29.86 19.10
N CYS A 318 -12.72 31.13 18.66
CA CYS A 318 -11.58 31.64 17.93
C CYS A 318 -10.37 31.68 18.84
N THR A 319 -9.36 30.86 18.58
CA THR A 319 -8.06 31.06 19.24
C THR A 319 -7.45 32.30 18.60
N PRO A 320 -7.20 33.40 19.37
CA PRO A 320 -6.52 34.57 18.82
C PRO A 320 -5.19 34.12 18.22
N PRO A 321 -4.73 34.72 17.09
CA PRO A 321 -3.49 34.34 16.47
C PRO A 321 -2.37 34.48 17.54
N THR A 322 -1.69 33.38 17.84
CA THR A 322 -0.54 33.37 18.75
C THR A 322 0.42 34.45 18.28
N PRO A 323 0.73 35.46 19.10
CA PRO A 323 1.64 36.52 18.69
C PRO A 323 2.95 35.88 18.26
N THR A 324 3.35 36.13 17.03
CA THR A 324 4.63 35.68 16.50
C THR A 324 5.72 36.06 17.50
N ARG A 325 6.29 35.07 18.17
CA ARG A 325 7.37 35.23 19.12
C ARG A 325 8.48 35.99 18.39
N LYS A 326 8.58 37.28 18.64
CA LYS A 326 9.69 38.09 18.15
C LYS A 326 10.97 37.39 18.57
N THR A 327 11.76 36.98 17.60
CA THR A 327 13.09 36.43 17.81
C THR A 327 13.85 37.33 18.77
N PRO A 328 14.37 36.82 19.89
CA PRO A 328 15.16 37.66 20.77
C PRO A 328 16.39 38.19 20.01
N PRO A 329 16.83 39.44 20.23
CA PRO A 329 17.98 39.98 19.56
C PRO A 329 19.21 39.12 19.88
N LYS A 330 20.02 38.80 18.86
CA LYS A 330 21.31 38.14 19.01
C LYS A 330 22.13 38.83 20.09
N PRO A 331 22.69 38.12 21.08
CA PRO A 331 23.62 38.72 22.02
C PRO A 331 24.90 39.13 21.28
N THR A 332 25.20 40.43 21.33
CA THR A 332 26.50 40.99 20.92
C THR A 332 27.52 40.57 21.94
N SER A 333 28.33 39.56 21.63
CA SER A 333 29.49 39.19 22.46
C SER A 333 30.64 40.14 22.19
N LYS A 334 30.88 41.05 23.14
CA LYS A 334 32.21 41.58 23.41
C LYS A 334 32.69 40.91 24.68
N LEU A 335 33.62 40.02 24.56
CA LEU A 335 34.40 39.47 25.66
C LEU A 335 35.85 39.35 25.23
N THR A 336 36.65 40.19 25.89
CA THR A 336 38.10 40.21 25.92
C THR A 336 38.63 38.99 26.70
N PRO A 337 39.72 38.34 26.32
CA PRO A 337 40.25 37.20 27.02
C PRO A 337 41.09 37.61 28.22
N GLN A 338 40.80 37.00 29.38
CA GLN A 338 41.73 36.98 30.52
C GLN A 338 42.22 35.56 30.75
N HIS A 339 43.53 35.40 30.83
CA HIS A 339 44.27 34.19 31.13
C HIS A 339 44.12 33.75 32.60
N PRO A 340 44.13 32.43 32.89
CA PRO A 340 44.27 31.91 34.25
C PRO A 340 45.73 31.53 34.59
N PRO A 341 46.11 31.44 35.87
CA PRO A 341 47.40 30.87 36.25
C PRO A 341 47.35 29.37 36.52
N ASN A 342 48.49 28.78 36.24
CA ASN A 342 48.99 27.44 36.45
C ASN A 342 48.82 26.87 37.87
N THR A 343 48.54 25.58 38.02
CA THR A 343 49.23 24.74 39.03
C THR A 343 49.23 23.24 38.64
N HIS A 344 50.39 22.71 38.62
CA HIS A 344 51.01 21.37 38.67
C HIS A 344 50.21 20.22 39.32
N LYS A 345 50.21 19.01 38.81
CA LYS A 345 51.18 17.90 39.08
C LYS A 345 50.66 16.54 38.69
N LEU A 346 51.52 15.80 37.93
CA LEU A 346 52.02 14.44 38.10
C LEU A 346 50.97 13.29 38.06
N LEU A 347 51.13 12.22 37.39
CA LEU A 347 52.16 11.22 37.01
C LEU A 347 51.50 10.11 36.21
N ASN A 348 52.08 9.68 35.24
CA ASN A 348 52.76 8.45 34.83
C ASN A 348 51.98 7.42 34.00
N THR A 349 52.64 7.16 32.88
CA THR A 349 53.13 5.89 32.27
C THR A 349 52.14 4.94 31.68
N ALA A 350 52.33 4.64 30.52
CA ALA A 350 52.97 3.64 29.66
C ALA A 350 51.99 3.22 28.59
N GLU A 351 52.21 2.80 27.42
CA GLU A 351 53.31 2.42 26.57
C GLU A 351 52.77 2.29 25.14
N HIS A 352 53.60 2.62 24.23
CA HIS A 352 53.71 2.26 22.81
C HIS A 352 52.96 1.05 22.25
N THR A 353 52.39 1.16 21.04
CA THR A 353 53.06 0.72 19.80
C THR A 353 52.20 1.09 18.56
N PRO A 354 52.77 1.47 17.41
CA PRO A 354 52.05 1.87 16.20
C PRO A 354 51.88 0.68 15.23
N LEU A 355 50.76 0.61 14.54
CA LEU A 355 50.56 -0.33 13.43
C LEU A 355 50.36 0.40 12.09
N LYS A 356 51.31 0.13 11.27
CA LYS A 356 51.56 0.27 9.83
C LYS A 356 50.38 0.66 8.92
N ALA A 357 50.68 1.67 8.12
CA ALA A 357 50.05 1.98 6.86
C ALA A 357 50.22 0.83 5.85
N LEU A 358 49.17 0.48 5.13
CA LEU A 358 49.16 -0.35 3.93
C LEU A 358 48.76 0.48 2.72
N THR A 359 49.67 0.58 1.80
CA THR A 359 49.68 1.23 0.50
C THR A 359 48.67 0.56 -0.48
N PRO A 360 48.06 1.28 -1.41
CA PRO A 360 47.21 0.69 -2.45
C PRO A 360 48.03 0.19 -3.65
N ALA A 361 47.59 -0.93 -4.25
CA ALA A 361 48.16 -1.52 -5.46
C ALA A 361 47.51 -0.95 -6.74
N PRO A 362 48.11 -1.10 -7.92
CA PRO A 362 47.98 -0.25 -9.07
C PRO A 362 46.83 -0.62 -10.04
N THR A 363 46.35 0.43 -10.70
CA THR A 363 45.37 0.48 -11.80
C THR A 363 45.92 -0.16 -13.08
N GLN A 364 45.13 -0.96 -13.77
CA GLN A 364 45.36 -1.39 -15.17
C GLN A 364 44.42 -0.61 -16.15
N PRO A 365 44.86 -0.40 -17.40
CA PRO A 365 44.29 0.55 -18.33
C PRO A 365 43.11 -0.01 -19.16
N GLY A 366 42.26 0.91 -19.60
CA GLY A 366 41.01 0.67 -20.26
C GLY A 366 41.07 0.19 -21.71
N LEU A 367 39.93 -0.36 -22.11
CA LEU A 367 39.54 -0.60 -23.52
C LEU A 367 38.46 0.38 -23.93
N PRO A 368 38.39 0.79 -25.20
CA PRO A 368 37.52 1.85 -25.67
C PRO A 368 36.08 1.41 -25.94
N PRO A 369 35.11 2.34 -25.94
CA PRO A 369 33.69 2.02 -26.13
C PRO A 369 33.32 1.80 -27.59
N HIS A 370 32.55 0.74 -27.85
CA HIS A 370 31.87 0.53 -29.13
C HIS A 370 30.60 1.38 -29.18
N SER A 371 30.45 2.11 -30.29
CA SER A 371 29.24 2.83 -30.69
C SER A 371 28.20 1.84 -31.24
N PRO A 372 26.91 2.01 -30.95
CA PRO A 372 25.86 1.28 -31.66
C PRO A 372 25.33 2.09 -32.85
N ASP A 373 25.13 1.41 -33.99
CA ASP A 373 24.48 1.89 -35.18
C ASP A 373 22.98 2.17 -35.02
N PRO A 374 22.37 3.06 -35.80
CA PRO A 374 20.98 3.46 -35.66
C PRO A 374 20.03 2.45 -36.34
N ILE A 375 19.07 1.93 -35.54
CA ILE A 375 17.96 1.12 -36.06
C ILE A 375 16.84 2.03 -36.55
N THR A 376 16.54 1.93 -37.81
CA THR A 376 15.42 2.56 -38.51
C THR A 376 14.08 1.98 -38.02
N THR A 377 13.25 2.83 -37.43
CA THR A 377 11.89 2.47 -37.01
C THR A 377 10.91 2.76 -38.14
N GLN A 378 10.30 1.73 -38.72
CA GLN A 378 9.11 1.85 -39.56
C GLN A 378 7.86 1.89 -38.68
N ALA A 379 7.09 2.96 -38.83
CA ALA A 379 5.80 3.16 -38.19
C ALA A 379 4.70 2.42 -38.94
N THR A 380 3.88 1.65 -38.22
CA THR A 380 2.61 1.09 -38.72
C THR A 380 1.44 1.94 -38.16
N PRO A 381 0.41 2.26 -38.96
CA PRO A 381 -0.69 3.12 -38.51
C PRO A 381 -1.70 2.39 -37.66
N PRO A 382 -2.50 3.10 -36.83
CA PRO A 382 -3.48 2.53 -35.93
C PRO A 382 -4.76 2.10 -36.65
N SER A 383 -5.30 0.95 -36.26
CA SER A 383 -6.61 0.44 -36.67
C SER A 383 -7.76 1.11 -35.91
N GLU A 384 -8.82 1.43 -36.64
CA GLU A 384 -10.07 2.03 -36.19
C GLU A 384 -10.83 1.20 -35.13
N PRO A 385 -11.67 1.84 -34.27
CA PRO A 385 -12.51 1.13 -33.31
C PRO A 385 -13.80 0.62 -33.95
N ASP A 386 -14.08 -0.66 -33.70
CA ASP A 386 -15.32 -1.36 -34.06
C ASP A 386 -16.50 -0.88 -33.23
N ASN A 387 -17.56 -0.43 -33.96
CA ASN A 387 -18.76 0.16 -33.41
C ASN A 387 -19.92 -0.83 -33.59
N THR A 388 -20.24 -1.61 -32.56
CA THR A 388 -21.46 -2.42 -32.53
C THR A 388 -22.39 -2.08 -31.37
N PRO A 389 -23.71 -2.02 -31.60
CA PRO A 389 -24.64 -1.36 -30.69
C PRO A 389 -25.22 -2.26 -29.60
N ASN A 390 -25.43 -1.62 -28.47
CA ASN A 390 -26.27 -1.92 -27.32
C ASN A 390 -27.35 -3.00 -27.49
N ARG A 391 -27.35 -4.02 -26.59
CA ARG A 391 -28.53 -4.82 -26.25
C ARG A 391 -28.97 -4.51 -24.80
N PRO A 392 -30.28 -4.39 -24.53
CA PRO A 392 -30.79 -3.96 -23.23
C PRO A 392 -30.82 -5.09 -22.20
N LEU A 393 -30.52 -4.74 -20.94
CA LEU A 393 -30.66 -5.55 -19.74
C LEU A 393 -32.14 -5.88 -19.48
N ARG A 394 -32.46 -7.16 -19.31
CA ARG A 394 -33.73 -7.63 -18.75
C ARG A 394 -33.69 -7.56 -17.23
N ILE A 395 -34.64 -6.83 -16.67
CA ILE A 395 -34.99 -6.82 -15.26
C ILE A 395 -35.79 -8.10 -14.98
N TYR A 396 -35.40 -8.86 -13.97
CA TYR A 396 -36.27 -9.85 -13.33
C TYR A 396 -36.65 -9.32 -11.95
N GLU A 397 -37.95 -9.01 -11.81
CA GLU A 397 -38.64 -8.93 -10.54
C GLU A 397 -38.99 -10.36 -10.10
N SER A 398 -38.66 -10.70 -8.88
CA SER A 398 -39.43 -11.51 -7.91
C SER A 398 -38.67 -11.53 -6.59
#